data_e82f0a01d286b0c7fc41e90c2c071e13
#
_entry.id   e82f0a01d286b0c7fc41e90c2c071e13
#
_cell.length_a   1.000
_cell.length_b   1.000
_cell.length_c   1.000
_cell.angle_alpha   90.00
_cell.angle_beta   90.00
_cell.angle_gamma   90.00
#
_symmetry.space_group_name_H-M   'P 1'
#
loop_
_entity.id
_entity.type
_entity.pdbx_description
1 polymer ?
#
loop_
_entity_poly.entity_id
_entity_poly.type
_entity_poly.pdbx_seq_one_letter_code
_entity_poly.pdbx_strand_id
1 'polypeptide(L)' 'MRIKTSNGAIVNVNNIKRSITIEGVELGSDCQALVSKHQDGTGTITLVFDGKLV' A
#
# COMPACT_ATOMS: atom_id res chain seq x y z
N MET A 1 -1.52 7.72 -2.81
CA MET A 1 -1.99 6.89 -3.92
C MET A 1 -2.96 5.84 -3.42
N ARG A 2 -4.05 5.67 -4.11
CA ARG A 2 -5.11 4.74 -3.73
C ARG A 2 -5.45 3.87 -4.92
N ILE A 3 -5.47 2.56 -4.72
CA ILE A 3 -5.82 1.61 -5.77
C ILE A 3 -6.92 0.66 -5.28
N LYS A 4 -7.64 0.09 -6.23
CA LYS A 4 -8.59 -1.00 -5.98
C LYS A 4 -8.02 -2.24 -6.66
N THR A 5 -7.80 -3.30 -5.90
CA THR A 5 -7.24 -4.54 -6.43
C THR A 5 -8.28 -5.32 -7.24
N SER A 6 -7.85 -6.36 -7.95
CA SER A 6 -8.75 -7.16 -8.78
C SER A 6 -9.84 -7.87 -7.98
N ASN A 7 -9.60 -8.16 -6.70
CA ASN A 7 -10.62 -8.74 -5.82
C ASN A 7 -11.40 -7.70 -5.01
N GLY A 8 -11.24 -6.41 -5.34
CA GLY A 8 -12.04 -5.33 -4.75
C GLY A 8 -11.48 -4.70 -3.49
N ALA A 9 -10.29 -5.07 -3.05
CA ALA A 9 -9.68 -4.47 -1.86
C ALA A 9 -9.16 -3.06 -2.17
N ILE A 10 -9.34 -2.13 -1.23
CA ILE A 10 -8.82 -0.77 -1.35
C ILE A 10 -7.52 -0.67 -0.57
N VAL A 11 -6.46 -0.28 -1.27
CA VAL A 11 -5.14 -0.05 -0.67
C VAL A 11 -4.79 1.43 -0.87
N ASN A 12 -4.46 2.11 0.21
CA ASN A 12 -4.12 3.53 0.17
C ASN A 12 -2.75 3.76 0.81
N VAL A 13 -1.89 4.47 0.08
CA VAL A 13 -0.58 4.90 0.57
C VAL A 13 -0.56 6.42 0.61
N ASN A 14 -0.40 6.98 1.79
CA ASN A 14 -0.28 8.41 2.00
C ASN A 14 1.17 8.75 2.35
N ASN A 15 1.91 9.30 1.38
CA ASN A 15 3.33 9.60 1.56
C ASN A 15 3.58 10.78 2.50
N ILE A 16 2.61 11.69 2.63
CA ILE A 16 2.74 12.85 3.50
C ILE A 16 2.66 12.42 4.96
N LYS A 17 1.67 11.61 5.28
CA LYS A 17 1.46 11.09 6.64
C LYS A 17 2.23 9.80 6.91
N ARG A 18 2.87 9.23 5.91
CA ARG A 18 3.57 7.94 5.97
C ARG A 18 2.67 6.84 6.52
N SER A 19 1.42 6.83 6.08
CA SER A 19 0.45 5.84 6.49
C SER A 19 0.06 4.95 5.32
N ILE A 20 -0.15 3.67 5.62
CA ILE A 20 -0.57 2.67 4.65
C ILE A 20 -1.80 2.00 5.24
N THR A 21 -2.89 1.98 4.47
CA THR A 21 -4.12 1.29 4.89
C THR A 21 -4.53 0.27 3.86
N ILE A 22 -5.03 -0.88 4.33
CA ILE A 22 -5.66 -1.91 3.50
C ILE A 22 -7.03 -2.15 4.09
N GLU A 23 -8.08 -1.93 3.30
CA GLU A 23 -9.47 -2.06 3.74
C GLU A 23 -9.75 -1.23 5.01
N GLY A 24 -9.14 -0.04 5.09
CA GLY A 24 -9.30 0.84 6.24
C GLY A 24 -8.48 0.47 7.46
N VAL A 25 -7.75 -0.63 7.42
CA VAL A 25 -6.88 -1.05 8.53
C VAL A 25 -5.50 -0.46 8.33
N GLU A 26 -5.03 0.32 9.30
CA GLU A 26 -3.71 0.95 9.22
C GLU A 26 -2.63 -0.06 9.56
N LEU A 27 -1.58 -0.09 8.71
CA LEU A 27 -0.41 -0.94 8.94
C LEU A 27 0.60 -0.21 9.80
N GLY A 28 1.42 -0.97 10.52
CA GLY A 28 2.43 -0.42 11.41
C GLY A 28 3.56 0.29 10.67
N SER A 29 4.40 0.97 11.44
CA SER A 29 5.49 1.81 10.92
C SER A 29 6.63 1.02 10.28
N ASP A 30 6.67 -0.30 10.45
CA ASP A 30 7.74 -1.15 9.91
C ASP A 30 7.44 -1.64 8.49
N CYS A 31 6.43 -1.07 7.85
CA CYS A 31 6.07 -1.39 6.48
C CYS A 31 6.49 -0.26 5.55
N GLN A 32 7.14 -0.63 4.46
CA GLN A 32 7.49 0.30 3.39
C GLN A 32 6.62 0.04 2.18
N ALA A 33 6.28 1.10 1.45
CA ALA A 33 5.49 0.99 0.23
C ALA A 33 6.26 1.56 -0.95
N LEU A 34 6.30 0.80 -2.03
CA LEU A 34 6.78 1.27 -3.33
C LEU A 34 5.56 1.43 -4.22
N VAL A 35 5.43 2.60 -4.84
CA VAL A 35 4.28 2.90 -5.69
C VAL A 35 4.72 3.18 -7.11
N SER A 36 3.93 2.73 -8.07
CA SER A 36 4.18 2.97 -9.48
C SER A 36 2.85 3.26 -10.17
N LYS A 37 2.78 4.39 -10.87
CA LYS A 37 1.61 4.74 -11.68
C LYS A 37 1.89 4.38 -13.13
N HIS A 38 0.91 3.77 -13.79
CA HIS A 38 1.00 3.40 -15.20
C HIS A 38 0.21 4.39 -16.05
N GLN A 39 0.55 4.45 -17.36
CA GLN A 39 -0.09 5.40 -18.27
C GLN A 39 -1.54 5.06 -18.57
N ASP A 40 -1.95 3.82 -18.37
CA ASP A 40 -3.29 3.35 -18.69
C ASP A 40 -4.31 3.59 -17.58
N GLY A 41 -3.95 4.35 -16.54
CA GLY A 41 -4.83 4.62 -15.41
C GLY A 41 -4.78 3.59 -14.30
N THR A 42 -3.90 2.60 -14.42
CA THR A 42 -3.68 1.62 -13.34
C THR A 42 -2.48 2.02 -12.50
N GLY A 43 -2.23 1.28 -11.43
CA GLY A 43 -1.08 1.48 -10.58
C GLY A 43 -0.72 0.22 -9.81
N THR A 44 0.51 0.18 -9.32
CA THR A 44 1.02 -0.94 -8.52
C THR A 44 1.52 -0.40 -7.19
N ILE A 45 1.14 -1.06 -6.11
CA ILE A 45 1.66 -0.81 -4.77
C ILE A 45 2.33 -2.10 -4.29
N THR A 46 3.62 -2.00 -3.95
CA THR A 46 4.39 -3.11 -3.40
C THR A 46 4.69 -2.81 -1.95
N LEU A 47 4.32 -3.72 -1.04
CA LEU A 47 4.55 -3.57 0.39
C LEU A 47 5.71 -4.46 0.82
N VAL A 48 6.58 -3.93 1.67
CA VAL A 48 7.73 -4.65 2.21
C VAL A 48 7.66 -4.58 3.73
N PHE A 49 7.68 -5.73 4.37
CA PHE A 49 7.68 -5.87 5.83
C PHE A 49 8.97 -6.52 6.28
N ASP A 50 9.57 -5.97 7.33
CA ASP A 50 10.70 -6.58 8.01
C ASP A 50 10.28 -6.93 9.43
N GLY A 51 10.67 -8.10 9.90
CA GLY A 51 10.30 -8.54 11.24
C GLY A 51 11.04 -9.81 11.64
N LYS A 52 10.80 -10.25 12.86
CA LYS A 52 11.37 -11.49 13.38
C LYS A 52 10.50 -12.66 12.96
N LEU A 53 11.15 -13.79 12.64
CA LEU A 53 10.44 -15.05 12.45
C LEU A 53 9.86 -15.51 13.79
N VAL A 54 8.63 -15.94 13.76
CA VAL A 54 7.92 -16.42 14.95
C VAL A 54 7.48 -17.87 14.76
#